data_dcf991e910b679a1bf6d9889cf659d11
#
_entry.id   dcf991e910b679a1bf6d9889cf659d11
#
_cell.length_a   1.000
_cell.length_b   1.000
_cell.length_c   1.000
_cell.angle_alpha   90.00
_cell.angle_beta   90.00
_cell.angle_gamma   90.00
#
_symmetry.space_group_name_H-M   'P 1'
#
loop_
_entity.id
_entity.type
_entity.pdbx_description
1 polymer ?
#
loop_
_entity_poly.entity_id
_entity_poly.type
_entity_poly.pdbx_seq_one_letter_code
_entity_poly.pdbx_strand_id
1 'polypeptide(L)'
;MTRTPQVLTETPSDLLSEVLGSMHVAGTVLLRAEFREPWAVTTPEACQLARLLPLRTERIIPFHIIASGSCWMELDGHAPVQLNEGDVVVLPYGDSHRLRGREPIVPMQVGGLLPRPPWTDVVIVEHGGIGPVTRIICGFLQCDELLFHPVLRHLPVVLHVSPQGPADEWLASTIRHTAAEASTPRPGSRSLLDRLAEVMFVEILRKHMQGLPASELGWFAAINDQVAGAGLRHLHAMPFHDWTVEDLAR
;
A
#
# COMPACT_ATOMS: atom_id res chain seq x y z
N MET A 1 -5.45 -56.28 -11.94
CA MET A 1 -5.32 -54.88 -12.41
C MET A 1 -5.29 -53.96 -11.18
N THR A 2 -4.09 -53.70 -10.73
CA THR A 2 -3.82 -52.88 -9.54
C THR A 2 -3.72 -51.43 -10.00
N ARG A 3 -4.66 -50.58 -9.61
CA ARG A 3 -4.61 -49.13 -9.83
C ARG A 3 -3.53 -48.56 -8.89
N THR A 4 -2.46 -48.03 -9.49
CA THR A 4 -1.46 -47.21 -8.80
C THR A 4 -2.16 -45.90 -8.34
N PRO A 5 -2.03 -45.49 -7.08
CA PRO A 5 -2.56 -44.21 -6.64
C PRO A 5 -1.77 -43.09 -7.37
N GLN A 6 -2.47 -42.23 -8.11
CA GLN A 6 -1.91 -40.97 -8.60
C GLN A 6 -1.60 -40.14 -7.36
N VAL A 7 -0.33 -39.92 -7.10
CA VAL A 7 0.16 -38.85 -6.23
C VAL A 7 -0.23 -37.55 -6.91
N LEU A 8 -1.26 -36.91 -6.42
CA LEU A 8 -1.55 -35.52 -6.74
C LEU A 8 -0.32 -34.73 -6.28
N THR A 9 0.49 -34.28 -7.20
CA THR A 9 1.52 -33.27 -6.94
C THR A 9 0.75 -32.00 -6.54
N GLU A 10 0.62 -31.77 -5.23
CA GLU A 10 0.11 -30.51 -4.71
C GLU A 10 1.02 -29.40 -5.23
N THR A 11 0.46 -28.53 -6.05
CA THR A 11 1.10 -27.29 -6.46
C THR A 11 1.48 -26.54 -5.17
N PRO A 12 2.70 -26.02 -5.03
CA PRO A 12 3.05 -25.22 -3.85
C PRO A 12 1.98 -24.15 -3.66
N SER A 13 1.30 -24.16 -2.52
CA SER A 13 0.29 -23.15 -2.24
C SER A 13 1.00 -21.79 -2.19
N ASP A 14 0.47 -20.82 -2.93
CA ASP A 14 0.93 -19.43 -2.90
C ASP A 14 0.45 -18.82 -1.57
N LEU A 15 1.31 -18.91 -0.55
CA LEU A 15 0.99 -18.45 0.80
C LEU A 15 0.71 -16.94 0.84
N LEU A 16 1.28 -16.14 -0.06
CA LEU A 16 0.91 -14.72 -0.16
C LEU A 16 -0.56 -14.60 -0.58
N SER A 17 -1.00 -15.40 -1.54
CA SER A 17 -2.42 -15.45 -1.94
C SER A 17 -3.32 -15.94 -0.80
N GLU A 18 -2.87 -16.92 -0.01
CA GLU A 18 -3.62 -17.37 1.18
C GLU A 18 -3.72 -16.25 2.23
N VAL A 19 -2.60 -15.58 2.53
CA VAL A 19 -2.55 -14.45 3.47
C VAL A 19 -3.45 -13.32 3.00
N LEU A 20 -3.30 -12.88 1.76
CA LEU A 20 -4.11 -11.80 1.19
C LEU A 20 -5.59 -12.20 1.07
N GLY A 21 -5.87 -13.47 0.77
CA GLY A 21 -7.23 -14.01 0.70
C GLY A 21 -7.93 -14.10 2.06
N SER A 22 -7.16 -14.21 3.15
CA SER A 22 -7.69 -14.22 4.52
C SER A 22 -7.95 -12.81 5.08
N MET A 23 -7.45 -11.77 4.42
CA MET A 23 -7.57 -10.39 4.85
C MET A 23 -8.63 -9.62 4.06
N HIS A 24 -9.35 -8.76 4.76
CA HIS A 24 -10.25 -7.84 4.11
C HIS A 24 -9.54 -6.49 3.88
N VAL A 25 -9.06 -6.28 2.66
CA VAL A 25 -8.45 -5.01 2.26
C VAL A 25 -9.48 -4.21 1.48
N ALA A 26 -9.80 -3.01 1.94
CA ALA A 26 -10.66 -2.08 1.22
C ALA A 26 -9.87 -0.81 0.89
N GLY A 27 -9.76 -0.50 -0.39
CA GLY A 27 -9.07 0.67 -0.89
C GLY A 27 -10.01 1.87 -1.05
N THR A 28 -9.48 3.06 -0.88
CA THR A 28 -10.19 4.30 -1.16
C THR A 28 -9.24 5.35 -1.70
N VAL A 29 -9.50 5.85 -2.91
CA VAL A 29 -8.86 7.07 -3.40
C VAL A 29 -9.64 8.26 -2.86
N LEU A 30 -9.01 9.02 -1.97
CA LEU A 30 -9.67 10.08 -1.23
C LEU A 30 -9.63 11.42 -1.97
N LEU A 31 -8.43 11.84 -2.40
CA LEU A 31 -8.22 13.15 -2.97
C LEU A 31 -7.21 13.17 -4.11
N ARG A 32 -7.36 14.16 -4.97
CA ARG A 32 -6.38 14.60 -5.96
C ARG A 32 -5.85 15.96 -5.54
N ALA A 33 -4.57 16.02 -5.23
CA ALA A 33 -3.88 17.25 -4.88
C ALA A 33 -3.18 17.85 -6.11
N GLU A 34 -3.29 19.17 -6.28
CA GLU A 34 -2.52 19.98 -7.22
C GLU A 34 -1.74 21.03 -6.43
N PHE A 35 -0.49 20.72 -6.16
CA PHE A 35 0.37 21.58 -5.36
C PHE A 35 1.33 22.37 -6.24
N ARG A 36 1.35 23.69 -6.06
CA ARG A 36 2.21 24.62 -6.82
C ARG A 36 3.36 25.13 -5.97
N GLU A 37 4.56 25.11 -6.52
CA GLU A 37 5.75 25.61 -5.81
C GLU A 37 5.60 27.10 -5.41
N PRO A 38 6.08 27.47 -4.18
CA PRO A 38 6.51 26.59 -3.10
C PRO A 38 5.32 26.03 -2.30
N TRP A 39 5.42 24.78 -1.83
CA TRP A 39 4.40 24.14 -1.02
C TRP A 39 4.98 23.09 -0.06
N ALA A 40 4.28 22.89 1.06
CA ALA A 40 4.53 21.78 1.99
C ALA A 40 3.23 21.43 2.73
N VAL A 41 2.96 20.14 2.90
CA VAL A 41 1.77 19.63 3.57
C VAL A 41 2.17 18.52 4.54
N THR A 42 1.69 18.61 5.78
CA THR A 42 1.86 17.56 6.79
C THR A 42 0.57 16.76 6.92
N THR A 43 0.70 15.44 6.86
CA THR A 43 -0.33 14.46 7.17
C THR A 43 -0.06 13.92 8.58
N PRO A 44 -1.02 13.98 9.51
CA PRO A 44 -0.85 13.44 10.86
C PRO A 44 -0.87 11.90 10.83
N GLU A 45 -0.59 11.28 11.97
CA GLU A 45 -0.73 9.83 12.14
C GLU A 45 -2.12 9.33 11.71
N ALA A 46 -2.17 8.08 11.22
CA ALA A 46 -3.37 7.47 10.68
C ALA A 46 -4.59 7.55 11.59
N CYS A 47 -4.42 7.37 12.89
CA CYS A 47 -5.51 7.46 13.87
C CYS A 47 -6.09 8.89 13.97
N GLN A 48 -5.27 9.92 13.83
CA GLN A 48 -5.71 11.32 13.80
C GLN A 48 -6.32 11.67 12.44
N LEU A 49 -5.69 11.18 11.35
CA LEU A 49 -6.21 11.38 9.99
C LEU A 49 -7.60 10.73 9.84
N ALA A 50 -7.78 9.51 10.34
CA ALA A 50 -9.07 8.80 10.28
C ALA A 50 -10.22 9.57 10.95
N ARG A 51 -9.93 10.33 12.02
CA ARG A 51 -10.93 11.19 12.70
C ARG A 51 -11.35 12.41 11.88
N LEU A 52 -10.53 12.83 10.92
CA LEU A 52 -10.88 13.90 9.97
C LEU A 52 -11.75 13.40 8.83
N LEU A 53 -11.80 12.08 8.64
CA LEU A 53 -12.50 11.41 7.54
C LEU A 53 -13.81 10.80 8.05
N PRO A 54 -14.85 10.67 7.22
CA PRO A 54 -16.11 10.04 7.62
C PRO A 54 -15.98 8.50 7.65
N LEU A 55 -15.03 7.99 8.44
CA LEU A 55 -14.71 6.57 8.54
C LEU A 55 -15.22 5.97 9.85
N ARG A 56 -15.45 4.65 9.82
CA ARG A 56 -15.82 3.87 11.00
C ARG A 56 -14.63 3.17 11.67
N THR A 57 -13.44 3.22 11.05
CA THR A 57 -12.21 2.64 11.56
C THR A 57 -11.19 3.73 11.87
N GLU A 58 -10.38 3.54 12.90
CA GLU A 58 -9.24 4.41 13.20
C GLU A 58 -7.94 3.89 12.52
N ARG A 59 -8.00 2.74 11.86
CA ARG A 59 -6.83 2.10 11.25
C ARG A 59 -6.91 2.23 9.74
N ILE A 60 -6.09 3.10 9.22
CA ILE A 60 -5.92 3.32 7.78
C ILE A 60 -4.44 3.29 7.42
N ILE A 61 -4.16 2.84 6.22
CA ILE A 61 -2.84 2.77 5.63
C ILE A 61 -2.80 3.80 4.52
N PRO A 62 -2.22 4.98 4.76
CA PRO A 62 -2.14 6.02 3.73
C PRO A 62 -1.27 5.59 2.55
N PHE A 63 -1.65 6.03 1.36
CA PHE A 63 -0.80 5.93 0.18
C PHE A 63 -0.86 7.20 -0.66
N HIS A 64 0.22 7.43 -1.42
CA HIS A 64 0.35 8.54 -2.37
C HIS A 64 0.89 8.04 -3.69
N ILE A 65 0.31 8.50 -4.79
CA ILE A 65 0.75 8.27 -6.16
C ILE A 65 1.18 9.60 -6.72
N ILE A 66 2.39 9.72 -7.24
CA ILE A 66 2.85 10.91 -7.92
C ILE A 66 2.37 10.85 -9.37
N ALA A 67 1.26 11.52 -9.64
CA ALA A 67 0.62 11.53 -10.95
C ALA A 67 1.35 12.40 -11.97
N SER A 68 2.03 13.46 -11.52
CA SER A 68 2.95 14.27 -12.35
C SER A 68 3.85 15.13 -11.48
N GLY A 69 5.04 15.46 -12.00
CA GLY A 69 6.04 16.26 -11.31
C GLY A 69 6.87 15.45 -10.32
N SER A 70 7.36 16.10 -9.27
CA SER A 70 8.19 15.49 -8.23
C SER A 70 8.02 16.21 -6.90
N CYS A 71 8.30 15.50 -5.81
CA CYS A 71 8.29 16.07 -4.45
C CYS A 71 9.25 15.31 -3.53
N TRP A 72 9.37 15.78 -2.32
CA TRP A 72 10.08 15.09 -1.25
C TRP A 72 9.09 14.60 -0.20
N MET A 73 9.31 13.40 0.28
CA MET A 73 8.64 12.87 1.46
C MET A 73 9.61 12.83 2.63
N GLU A 74 9.16 13.33 3.78
CA GLU A 74 9.92 13.38 5.01
C GLU A 74 9.13 12.68 6.13
N LEU A 75 9.81 11.80 6.86
CA LEU A 75 9.35 11.17 8.08
C LEU A 75 10.35 11.46 9.19
N ASP A 76 9.88 11.65 10.41
CA ASP A 76 10.74 11.88 11.55
C ASP A 76 11.67 10.67 11.77
N GLY A 77 12.96 10.97 11.97
CA GLY A 77 14.00 9.95 12.15
C GLY A 77 14.46 9.23 10.88
N HIS A 78 13.95 9.59 9.69
CA HIS A 78 14.33 8.99 8.42
C HIS A 78 14.90 10.03 7.44
N ALA A 79 15.77 9.57 6.53
CA ALA A 79 16.25 10.42 5.45
C ALA A 79 15.10 10.79 4.51
N PRO A 80 15.06 12.05 4.01
CA PRO A 80 14.07 12.44 3.01
C PRO A 80 14.15 11.58 1.75
N VAL A 81 13.00 11.19 1.21
CA VAL A 81 12.87 10.40 -0.01
C VAL A 81 12.36 11.29 -1.14
N GLN A 82 13.08 11.33 -2.25
CA GLN A 82 12.59 11.99 -3.46
C GLN A 82 11.60 11.08 -4.18
N LEU A 83 10.44 11.63 -4.52
CA LEU A 83 9.39 10.95 -5.27
C LEU A 83 9.23 11.63 -6.63
N ASN A 84 9.12 10.82 -7.67
CA ASN A 84 8.99 11.26 -9.05
C ASN A 84 7.68 10.77 -9.66
N GLU A 85 7.31 11.31 -10.81
CA GLU A 85 6.14 10.87 -11.56
C GLU A 85 6.14 9.34 -11.76
N GLY A 86 5.03 8.71 -11.45
CA GLY A 86 4.85 7.26 -11.49
C GLY A 86 5.21 6.53 -10.19
N ASP A 87 5.84 7.21 -9.23
CA ASP A 87 6.14 6.60 -7.93
C ASP A 87 4.87 6.43 -7.10
N VAL A 88 4.86 5.35 -6.33
CA VAL A 88 3.86 5.08 -5.30
C VAL A 88 4.54 4.87 -3.96
N VAL A 89 4.01 5.49 -2.93
CA VAL A 89 4.41 5.25 -1.54
C VAL A 89 3.22 4.81 -0.72
N VAL A 90 3.44 3.82 0.15
CA VAL A 90 2.47 3.34 1.13
C VAL A 90 3.11 3.41 2.51
N LEU A 91 2.36 3.85 3.50
CA LEU A 91 2.79 3.92 4.89
C LEU A 91 2.02 2.86 5.71
N PRO A 92 2.55 1.64 5.85
CA PRO A 92 1.83 0.50 6.44
C PRO A 92 1.38 0.73 7.88
N TYR A 93 2.14 1.51 8.64
CA TYR A 93 1.84 1.83 10.05
C TYR A 93 1.12 3.16 10.22
N GLY A 94 0.95 3.91 9.12
CA GLY A 94 0.24 5.19 9.12
C GLY A 94 0.97 6.32 9.83
N ASP A 95 2.30 6.31 9.76
CA ASP A 95 3.14 7.32 10.39
C ASP A 95 2.85 8.72 9.86
N SER A 96 3.01 9.72 10.74
CA SER A 96 2.98 11.12 10.35
C SER A 96 4.09 11.42 9.37
N HIS A 97 3.77 12.14 8.30
CA HIS A 97 4.72 12.44 7.26
C HIS A 97 4.44 13.81 6.63
N ARG A 98 5.46 14.32 5.97
CA ARG A 98 5.39 15.58 5.22
C ARG A 98 5.69 15.32 3.75
N LEU A 99 4.87 15.89 2.88
CA LEU A 99 5.17 16.05 1.47
C LEU A 99 5.49 17.52 1.20
N ARG A 100 6.55 17.79 0.46
CA ARG A 100 6.92 19.16 0.09
C ARG A 100 7.53 19.24 -1.31
N GLY A 101 7.46 20.42 -1.86
CA GLY A 101 8.19 20.77 -3.06
C GLY A 101 9.69 20.93 -2.83
N ARG A 102 10.34 21.67 -3.71
CA ARG A 102 11.80 21.88 -3.68
C ARG A 102 12.23 22.77 -2.52
N GLU A 103 11.47 23.83 -2.28
CA GLU A 103 11.80 24.82 -1.26
C GLU A 103 11.20 24.42 0.09
N PRO A 104 12.00 24.46 1.17
CA PRO A 104 11.47 24.22 2.51
C PRO A 104 10.64 25.44 2.95
N ILE A 105 9.36 25.20 3.21
CA ILE A 105 8.44 26.21 3.77
C ILE A 105 7.72 25.63 4.98
N VAL A 106 7.03 26.48 5.73
CA VAL A 106 6.18 26.04 6.84
C VAL A 106 5.03 25.19 6.27
N PRO A 107 4.86 23.95 6.70
CA PRO A 107 3.86 23.08 6.13
C PRO A 107 2.44 23.43 6.59
N MET A 108 1.49 23.31 5.70
CA MET A 108 0.06 23.31 6.02
C MET A 108 -0.37 21.93 6.52
N GLN A 109 -1.23 21.87 7.52
CA GLN A 109 -1.85 20.62 7.93
C GLN A 109 -2.89 20.19 6.91
N VAL A 110 -2.88 18.91 6.48
CA VAL A 110 -3.80 18.39 5.47
C VAL A 110 -5.27 18.61 5.84
N GLY A 111 -5.62 18.53 7.12
CA GLY A 111 -6.98 18.80 7.59
C GLY A 111 -7.48 20.21 7.29
N GLY A 112 -6.58 21.19 7.19
CA GLY A 112 -6.94 22.57 6.80
C GLY A 112 -7.20 22.74 5.31
N LEU A 113 -6.82 21.76 4.50
CA LEU A 113 -7.01 21.75 3.05
C LEU A 113 -8.25 20.98 2.61
N LEU A 114 -8.76 20.09 3.48
CA LEU A 114 -9.92 19.27 3.15
C LEU A 114 -11.22 20.08 3.28
N PRO A 115 -12.12 20.03 2.30
CA PRO A 115 -13.45 20.59 2.45
C PRO A 115 -14.26 19.84 3.52
N ARG A 116 -15.35 20.43 3.97
CA ARG A 116 -16.24 19.75 4.92
C ARG A 116 -16.93 18.56 4.26
N PRO A 117 -17.02 17.38 4.92
CA PRO A 117 -17.81 16.26 4.42
C PRO A 117 -19.32 16.59 4.41
N PRO A 118 -20.17 15.84 3.66
CA PRO A 118 -19.87 14.57 2.99
C PRO A 118 -19.21 14.75 1.63
N TRP A 119 -18.33 13.80 1.25
CA TRP A 119 -17.69 13.76 -0.05
C TRP A 119 -18.30 12.62 -0.89
N THR A 120 -18.88 12.97 -2.02
CA THR A 120 -19.49 12.01 -2.96
C THR A 120 -18.49 11.51 -3.99
N ASP A 121 -17.47 12.33 -4.27
CA ASP A 121 -16.44 12.09 -5.28
C ASP A 121 -15.03 12.29 -4.71
N VAL A 122 -14.02 12.08 -5.56
CA VAL A 122 -12.63 12.40 -5.23
C VAL A 122 -12.50 13.91 -4.96
N VAL A 123 -12.00 14.24 -3.79
CA VAL A 123 -11.82 15.64 -3.38
C VAL A 123 -10.68 16.25 -4.17
N ILE A 124 -10.87 17.45 -4.72
CA ILE A 124 -9.81 18.22 -5.37
C ILE A 124 -9.27 19.22 -4.36
N VAL A 125 -7.95 19.18 -4.15
CA VAL A 125 -7.21 20.08 -3.25
C VAL A 125 -6.18 20.83 -4.05
N GLU A 126 -6.26 22.16 -4.05
CA GLU A 126 -5.27 23.05 -4.65
C GLU A 126 -4.59 23.86 -3.55
N HIS A 127 -3.25 23.92 -3.56
CA HIS A 127 -2.49 24.66 -2.56
C HIS A 127 -1.10 25.04 -3.08
N GLY A 128 -0.54 26.08 -2.48
CA GLY A 128 0.84 26.55 -2.73
C GLY A 128 0.89 27.88 -3.48
N GLY A 129 2.02 28.12 -4.14
CA GLY A 129 2.33 29.36 -4.85
C GLY A 129 1.86 29.38 -6.31
N ILE A 130 2.72 29.92 -7.19
CA ILE A 130 2.45 30.09 -8.63
C ILE A 130 3.44 29.31 -9.51
N GLY A 131 4.33 28.54 -8.90
CA GLY A 131 5.37 27.79 -9.60
C GLY A 131 4.88 26.49 -10.24
N PRO A 132 5.80 25.60 -10.62
CA PRO A 132 5.49 24.31 -11.22
C PRO A 132 4.53 23.47 -10.35
N VAL A 133 3.68 22.68 -11.01
CA VAL A 133 2.66 21.86 -10.37
C VAL A 133 3.17 20.44 -10.13
N THR A 134 2.95 19.93 -8.92
CA THR A 134 3.02 18.51 -8.60
C THR A 134 1.61 18.00 -8.38
N ARG A 135 1.21 16.93 -9.08
CA ARG A 135 -0.09 16.27 -8.91
C ARG A 135 0.09 14.97 -8.15
N ILE A 136 -0.68 14.82 -7.07
CA ILE A 136 -0.60 13.66 -6.19
C ILE A 136 -2.02 13.10 -6.00
N ILE A 137 -2.16 11.79 -6.19
CA ILE A 137 -3.39 11.06 -5.82
C ILE A 137 -3.13 10.47 -4.45
N CYS A 138 -3.96 10.81 -3.48
CA CYS A 138 -3.85 10.30 -2.13
C CYS A 138 -5.08 9.48 -1.78
N GLY A 139 -4.86 8.41 -1.05
CA GLY A 139 -5.89 7.53 -0.57
C GLY A 139 -5.45 6.78 0.67
N PHE A 140 -6.24 5.81 1.03
CA PHE A 140 -5.92 4.91 2.13
C PHE A 140 -6.50 3.53 1.86
N LEU A 141 -5.90 2.54 2.53
CA LEU A 141 -6.41 1.19 2.61
C LEU A 141 -6.89 0.97 4.04
N GLN A 142 -7.96 0.20 4.19
CA GLN A 142 -8.45 -0.29 5.46
C GLN A 142 -8.14 -1.77 5.52
N CYS A 143 -7.45 -2.20 6.54
CA CYS A 143 -7.13 -3.59 6.80
C CYS A 143 -6.93 -3.77 8.30
N ASP A 144 -7.96 -4.25 8.97
CA ASP A 144 -7.93 -4.39 10.43
C ASP A 144 -6.97 -5.50 10.88
N GLU A 145 -6.74 -6.50 10.02
CA GLU A 145 -5.87 -7.64 10.31
C GLU A 145 -4.39 -7.37 10.03
N LEU A 146 -4.05 -6.33 9.26
CA LEU A 146 -2.69 -6.12 8.75
C LEU A 146 -1.64 -6.07 9.88
N LEU A 147 -1.91 -5.35 10.96
CA LEU A 147 -0.98 -5.20 12.07
C LEU A 147 -0.87 -6.46 12.95
N PHE A 148 -1.82 -7.36 12.86
CA PHE A 148 -1.82 -8.61 13.62
C PHE A 148 -1.29 -9.78 12.81
N HIS A 149 -1.21 -9.63 11.47
CA HIS A 149 -0.70 -10.70 10.63
C HIS A 149 0.84 -10.78 10.72
N PRO A 150 1.42 -11.92 11.12
CA PRO A 150 2.86 -12.06 11.33
C PRO A 150 3.71 -11.64 10.14
N VAL A 151 3.21 -11.85 8.93
CA VAL A 151 3.88 -11.50 7.67
C VAL A 151 3.96 -9.98 7.48
N LEU A 152 2.87 -9.28 7.77
CA LEU A 152 2.74 -7.87 7.40
C LEU A 152 3.26 -6.90 8.47
N ARG A 153 3.38 -7.35 9.72
CA ARG A 153 3.97 -6.53 10.79
C ARG A 153 5.48 -6.29 10.66
N HIS A 154 6.14 -6.89 9.67
CA HIS A 154 7.55 -6.68 9.38
C HIS A 154 7.77 -5.85 8.10
N LEU A 155 6.72 -5.19 7.60
CA LEU A 155 6.87 -4.24 6.51
C LEU A 155 7.73 -3.05 6.95
N PRO A 156 8.45 -2.40 6.03
CA PRO A 156 9.17 -1.17 6.36
C PRO A 156 8.18 -0.04 6.67
N VAL A 157 8.66 1.00 7.33
CA VAL A 157 7.86 2.20 7.64
C VAL A 157 7.30 2.84 6.37
N VAL A 158 8.03 2.75 5.27
CA VAL A 158 7.61 3.22 3.94
C VAL A 158 7.86 2.13 2.91
N LEU A 159 6.82 1.73 2.21
CA LEU A 159 6.92 0.98 0.96
C LEU A 159 6.98 1.99 -0.19
N HIS A 160 8.13 2.13 -0.82
CA HIS A 160 8.33 2.98 -2.00
C HIS A 160 8.58 2.11 -3.23
N VAL A 161 7.77 2.31 -4.26
CA VAL A 161 7.87 1.58 -5.53
C VAL A 161 7.91 2.59 -6.68
N SER A 162 8.96 2.47 -7.48
CA SER A 162 9.13 3.17 -8.76
C SER A 162 9.05 2.13 -9.86
N PRO A 163 7.93 2.02 -10.59
CA PRO A 163 7.82 1.06 -11.69
C PRO A 163 8.85 1.32 -12.78
N GLN A 164 9.62 0.31 -13.17
CA GLN A 164 10.68 0.44 -14.16
C GLN A 164 10.70 -0.74 -15.15
N GLY A 165 10.74 -0.40 -16.43
CA GLY A 165 10.88 -1.39 -17.50
C GLY A 165 9.64 -2.25 -17.75
N PRO A 166 9.76 -3.22 -18.67
CA PRO A 166 8.61 -4.02 -19.12
C PRO A 166 7.97 -4.90 -18.05
N ALA A 167 8.73 -5.33 -17.03
CA ALA A 167 8.22 -6.16 -15.95
C ALA A 167 7.19 -5.41 -15.08
N ASP A 168 7.26 -4.09 -15.06
CA ASP A 168 6.39 -3.22 -14.24
C ASP A 168 5.30 -2.53 -15.04
N GLU A 169 5.18 -2.81 -16.35
CA GLU A 169 4.25 -2.10 -17.24
C GLU A 169 2.80 -2.20 -16.75
N TRP A 170 2.44 -3.33 -16.14
CA TRP A 170 1.11 -3.49 -15.57
C TRP A 170 0.87 -2.49 -14.43
N LEU A 171 1.80 -2.38 -13.46
CA LEU A 171 1.70 -1.44 -12.34
C LEU A 171 1.75 0.01 -12.84
N ALA A 172 2.68 0.33 -13.74
CA ALA A 172 2.77 1.66 -14.36
C ALA A 172 1.47 2.04 -15.09
N SER A 173 0.87 1.10 -15.82
CA SER A 173 -0.42 1.32 -16.49
C SER A 173 -1.55 1.55 -15.50
N THR A 174 -1.59 0.77 -14.42
CA THR A 174 -2.61 0.91 -13.37
C THR A 174 -2.51 2.27 -12.68
N ILE A 175 -1.29 2.74 -12.39
CA ILE A 175 -1.03 4.07 -11.84
C ILE A 175 -1.55 5.17 -12.80
N ARG A 176 -1.21 5.08 -14.09
CA ARG A 176 -1.69 6.03 -15.11
C ARG A 176 -3.22 6.03 -15.20
N HIS A 177 -3.84 4.85 -15.18
CA HIS A 177 -5.31 4.74 -15.18
C HIS A 177 -5.94 5.35 -13.94
N THR A 178 -5.38 5.11 -12.76
CA THR A 178 -5.85 5.70 -11.50
C THR A 178 -5.77 7.23 -11.55
N ALA A 179 -4.65 7.78 -12.04
CA ALA A 179 -4.47 9.21 -12.19
C ALA A 179 -5.45 9.83 -13.19
N ALA A 180 -5.66 9.18 -14.34
CA ALA A 180 -6.60 9.63 -15.36
C ALA A 180 -8.06 9.60 -14.86
N GLU A 181 -8.48 8.51 -14.21
CA GLU A 181 -9.83 8.35 -13.68
C GLU A 181 -10.12 9.33 -12.53
N ALA A 182 -9.14 9.55 -11.64
CA ALA A 182 -9.26 10.56 -10.58
C ALA A 182 -9.28 12.00 -11.12
N SER A 183 -8.73 12.23 -12.31
CA SER A 183 -8.70 13.55 -12.95
C SER A 183 -9.98 13.89 -13.71
N THR A 184 -10.64 12.88 -14.25
CA THR A 184 -11.88 13.05 -15.05
C THR A 184 -12.89 11.99 -14.63
N PRO A 185 -13.53 12.15 -13.46
CA PRO A 185 -14.47 11.18 -12.93
C PRO A 185 -15.65 10.95 -13.86
N ARG A 186 -16.08 9.69 -13.99
CA ARG A 186 -17.22 9.21 -14.77
C ARG A 186 -18.15 8.39 -13.87
N PRO A 187 -19.37 8.09 -14.29
CA PRO A 187 -20.21 7.16 -13.55
C PRO A 187 -19.48 5.84 -13.26
N GLY A 188 -19.39 5.44 -11.99
CA GLY A 188 -18.64 4.26 -11.54
C GLY A 188 -17.17 4.50 -11.18
N SER A 189 -16.59 5.70 -11.41
CA SER A 189 -15.19 6.02 -11.09
C SER A 189 -14.84 5.69 -9.66
N ARG A 190 -15.69 6.00 -8.68
CA ARG A 190 -15.43 5.71 -7.27
C ARG A 190 -15.14 4.23 -7.05
N SER A 191 -16.04 3.36 -7.51
CA SER A 191 -15.85 1.90 -7.36
C SER A 191 -14.63 1.37 -8.11
N LEU A 192 -14.33 1.95 -9.28
CA LEU A 192 -13.14 1.58 -10.04
C LEU A 192 -11.86 1.98 -9.30
N LEU A 193 -11.78 3.21 -8.81
CA LEU A 193 -10.62 3.73 -8.08
C LEU A 193 -10.36 2.94 -6.79
N ASP A 194 -11.41 2.57 -6.05
CA ASP A 194 -11.30 1.76 -4.84
C ASP A 194 -10.69 0.39 -5.17
N ARG A 195 -11.15 -0.29 -6.24
CA ARG A 195 -10.59 -1.58 -6.67
C ARG A 195 -9.16 -1.47 -7.20
N LEU A 196 -8.85 -0.41 -7.94
CA LEU A 196 -7.48 -0.17 -8.41
C LEU A 196 -6.50 0.02 -7.24
N ALA A 197 -6.92 0.71 -6.17
CA ALA A 197 -6.10 0.87 -4.97
C ALA A 197 -5.81 -0.48 -4.29
N GLU A 198 -6.80 -1.36 -4.16
CA GLU A 198 -6.65 -2.71 -3.60
C GLU A 198 -5.65 -3.54 -4.41
N VAL A 199 -5.82 -3.58 -5.72
CA VAL A 199 -4.97 -4.37 -6.62
C VAL A 199 -3.54 -3.81 -6.67
N MET A 200 -3.37 -2.49 -6.68
CA MET A 200 -2.04 -1.86 -6.61
C MET A 200 -1.33 -2.23 -5.31
N PHE A 201 -2.03 -2.29 -4.19
CA PHE A 201 -1.42 -2.67 -2.92
C PHE A 201 -0.84 -4.10 -2.95
N VAL A 202 -1.58 -5.05 -3.53
CA VAL A 202 -1.08 -6.42 -3.72
C VAL A 202 0.21 -6.43 -4.54
N GLU A 203 0.26 -5.65 -5.61
CA GLU A 203 1.43 -5.60 -6.50
C GLU A 203 2.63 -4.91 -5.84
N ILE A 204 2.38 -3.87 -5.05
CA ILE A 204 3.42 -3.19 -4.25
C ILE A 204 4.03 -4.17 -3.24
N LEU A 205 3.22 -4.97 -2.56
CA LEU A 205 3.71 -6.01 -1.66
C LEU A 205 4.54 -7.06 -2.39
N ARG A 206 4.10 -7.54 -3.56
CA ARG A 206 4.86 -8.46 -4.40
C ARG A 206 6.23 -7.91 -4.78
N LYS A 207 6.28 -6.67 -5.26
CA LYS A 207 7.54 -6.02 -5.63
C LYS A 207 8.46 -5.85 -4.43
N HIS A 208 7.92 -5.45 -3.28
CA HIS A 208 8.71 -5.35 -2.07
C HIS A 208 9.34 -6.69 -1.71
N MET A 209 8.57 -7.76 -1.71
CA MET A 209 9.05 -9.10 -1.41
C MET A 209 10.12 -9.59 -2.39
N GLN A 210 9.96 -9.30 -3.68
CA GLN A 210 10.94 -9.67 -4.71
C GLN A 210 12.28 -8.92 -4.57
N GLY A 211 12.24 -7.71 -4.02
CA GLY A 211 13.42 -6.87 -3.80
C GLY A 211 14.19 -7.18 -2.51
N LEU A 212 13.65 -8.00 -1.61
CA LEU A 212 14.30 -8.31 -0.35
C LEU A 212 15.44 -9.33 -0.55
N PRO A 213 16.63 -9.07 0.02
CA PRO A 213 17.69 -10.08 0.06
C PRO A 213 17.25 -11.27 0.91
N ALA A 214 17.78 -12.47 0.59
CA ALA A 214 17.42 -13.71 1.27
C ALA A 214 17.60 -13.65 2.80
N SER A 215 18.54 -12.84 3.29
CA SER A 215 18.80 -12.61 4.71
C SER A 215 17.75 -11.76 5.42
N GLU A 216 17.02 -10.93 4.68
CA GLU A 216 15.99 -10.03 5.21
C GLU A 216 14.57 -10.58 4.99
N LEU A 217 14.48 -11.63 4.20
CA LEU A 217 13.19 -12.27 3.92
C LEU A 217 12.52 -12.83 5.19
N GLY A 218 13.29 -13.15 6.26
CA GLY A 218 12.75 -13.59 7.55
C GLY A 218 11.56 -14.54 7.40
N TRP A 219 10.38 -14.07 7.79
CA TRP A 219 9.13 -14.78 7.62
C TRP A 219 8.74 -15.01 6.14
N PHE A 220 9.04 -14.07 5.25
CA PHE A 220 8.81 -14.23 3.80
C PHE A 220 9.78 -15.25 3.17
N ALA A 221 11.01 -15.39 3.70
CA ALA A 221 11.90 -16.47 3.27
C ALA A 221 11.37 -17.83 3.72
N ALA A 222 10.88 -17.91 4.95
CA ALA A 222 10.30 -19.13 5.48
C ALA A 222 9.09 -19.61 4.66
N ILE A 223 8.31 -18.69 4.12
CA ILE A 223 7.18 -18.98 3.21
C ILE A 223 7.63 -19.68 1.92
N ASN A 224 8.73 -19.21 1.34
CA ASN A 224 9.29 -19.74 0.08
C ASN A 224 10.27 -20.91 0.31
N ASP A 225 10.65 -21.18 1.54
CA ASP A 225 11.47 -22.32 1.91
C ASP A 225 10.65 -23.62 1.82
N GLN A 226 11.23 -24.65 1.24
CA GLN A 226 10.54 -25.91 1.00
C GLN A 226 10.12 -26.61 2.29
N VAL A 227 10.91 -26.53 3.34
CA VAL A 227 10.67 -27.20 4.63
C VAL A 227 9.84 -26.30 5.55
N ALA A 228 10.33 -25.07 5.79
CA ALA A 228 9.64 -24.13 6.67
C ALA A 228 8.26 -23.73 6.12
N GLY A 229 8.14 -23.54 4.81
CA GLY A 229 6.88 -23.23 4.14
C GLY A 229 5.86 -24.36 4.25
N ALA A 230 6.31 -25.63 4.23
CA ALA A 230 5.41 -26.77 4.48
C ALA A 230 4.86 -26.73 5.91
N GLY A 231 5.73 -26.55 6.91
CA GLY A 231 5.31 -26.43 8.31
C GLY A 231 4.36 -25.24 8.54
N LEU A 232 4.65 -24.08 7.92
CA LEU A 232 3.77 -22.92 8.01
C LEU A 232 2.39 -23.15 7.42
N ARG A 233 2.30 -23.86 6.29
CA ARG A 233 1.00 -24.25 5.70
C ARG A 233 0.17 -25.09 6.66
N HIS A 234 0.77 -26.08 7.32
CA HIS A 234 0.07 -26.90 8.33
C HIS A 234 -0.44 -26.05 9.49
N LEU A 235 0.39 -25.15 10.02
CA LEU A 235 0.00 -24.22 11.09
C LEU A 235 -1.18 -23.33 10.69
N HIS A 236 -1.17 -22.80 9.47
CA HIS A 236 -2.24 -21.96 8.96
C HIS A 236 -3.52 -22.71 8.62
N ALA A 237 -3.40 -23.92 8.07
CA ALA A 237 -4.57 -24.75 7.74
C ALA A 237 -5.34 -25.23 8.98
N MET A 238 -4.62 -25.47 10.09
CA MET A 238 -5.20 -25.94 11.35
C MET A 238 -4.65 -25.17 12.56
N PRO A 239 -5.02 -23.88 12.74
CA PRO A 239 -4.42 -22.98 13.74
C PRO A 239 -4.73 -23.38 15.19
N PHE A 240 -5.72 -24.23 15.42
CA PHE A 240 -6.12 -24.72 16.75
C PHE A 240 -5.67 -26.16 17.04
N HIS A 241 -4.85 -26.76 16.14
CA HIS A 241 -4.28 -28.06 16.36
C HIS A 241 -3.02 -27.93 17.24
N ASP A 242 -2.84 -28.84 18.20
CA ASP A 242 -1.65 -28.90 19.06
C ASP A 242 -0.47 -29.51 18.29
N TRP A 243 0.16 -28.69 17.43
CA TRP A 243 1.32 -29.10 16.64
C TRP A 243 2.57 -29.30 17.48
N THR A 244 3.21 -30.43 17.30
CA THR A 244 4.59 -30.64 17.79
C THR A 244 5.60 -30.38 16.68
N VAL A 245 6.88 -30.19 17.05
CA VAL A 245 7.96 -30.02 16.06
C VAL A 245 8.11 -31.28 15.20
N GLU A 246 7.90 -32.46 15.81
CA GLU A 246 7.94 -33.75 15.11
C GLU A 246 6.80 -33.88 14.07
N ASP A 247 5.63 -33.34 14.35
CA ASP A 247 4.50 -33.36 13.40
C ASP A 247 4.78 -32.44 12.21
N LEU A 248 5.37 -31.27 12.45
CA LEU A 248 5.70 -30.29 11.40
C LEU A 248 6.92 -30.70 10.56
N ALA A 249 7.76 -31.63 11.05
CA ALA A 249 8.94 -32.12 10.36
C ALA A 249 8.69 -33.34 9.46
N ARG A 250 7.48 -33.86 9.40
CA ARG A 250 7.06 -35.01 8.58
C ARG A 250 6.52 -34.54 7.23
#